data_7221ca8de3b4114d24508d57cfc6eab4
#
_entry.id   7221ca8de3b4114d24508d57cfc6eab4
#
_cell.length_a   1.000
_cell.length_b   1.000
_cell.length_c   1.000
_cell.angle_alpha   90.00
_cell.angle_beta   90.00
_cell.angle_gamma   90.00
#
_symmetry.space_group_name_H-M   'P 1'
#
loop_
_entity.id
_entity.type
_entity.pdbx_description
1 polymer ?
#
loop_
_entity_poly.entity_id
_entity_poly.type
_entity_poly.pdbx_seq_one_letter_code
_entity_poly.pdbx_strand_id
1 'polypeptide(L)'
;MAAAIALTIFLLLTPGKKPQGTDNTAADPAVQAEPETFTSDYWVNNAEITSAGDVPVIHSYVPWGSPRRPGEVREIRYLTIHETDNRGAGATAEAHNVWITGDVMDITSWHYTVDDHSIYHNLPDNEVAWNAGDNRERDGGNINGIGVEMCVNLGGDYEQVLVNTAALTAELLYVYDLTPDDVRMHADFMDKVCPHRLITEGRVDDFKDMIRKDYEQIVRERTEEEGQNDGKEG
;
A
#
# COMPACT_ATOMS: atom_id res chain seq x y z
N MET A 1 32.92 -6.51 -53.21
CA MET A 1 32.69 -5.08 -53.54
C MET A 1 31.25 -4.94 -53.98
N ALA A 2 30.42 -4.41 -53.13
CA ALA A 2 29.06 -4.01 -53.47
C ALA A 2 28.80 -2.67 -52.77
N ALA A 3 28.57 -1.66 -53.63
CA ALA A 3 28.39 -0.27 -53.21
C ALA A 3 26.98 -0.03 -52.69
N ALA A 4 26.87 0.60 -51.53
CA ALA A 4 25.63 1.11 -51.00
C ALA A 4 25.30 2.47 -51.64
N ILE A 5 24.12 2.57 -52.22
CA ILE A 5 23.57 3.81 -52.79
C ILE A 5 22.72 4.46 -51.69
N ALA A 6 23.17 5.59 -51.15
CA ALA A 6 22.39 6.44 -50.26
C ALA A 6 21.44 7.31 -51.08
N LEU A 7 20.14 7.15 -50.91
CA LEU A 7 19.10 7.98 -51.51
C LEU A 7 18.75 9.13 -50.54
N THR A 8 19.22 10.35 -50.89
CA THR A 8 18.88 11.56 -50.13
C THR A 8 17.59 12.16 -50.72
N ILE A 9 16.50 12.11 -49.93
CA ILE A 9 15.24 12.75 -50.29
C ILE A 9 15.24 14.19 -49.74
N PHE A 10 15.29 15.17 -50.64
CA PHE A 10 15.07 16.59 -50.32
C PHE A 10 13.57 16.86 -50.23
N LEU A 11 13.05 17.14 -49.03
CA LEU A 11 11.68 17.62 -48.85
C LEU A 11 11.68 19.16 -48.92
N LEU A 12 11.06 19.71 -49.99
CA LEU A 12 10.78 21.12 -50.13
C LEU A 12 9.68 21.56 -49.15
N LEU A 13 10.04 22.42 -48.19
CA LEU A 13 9.11 23.08 -47.28
C LEU A 13 8.37 24.21 -48.04
N THR A 14 7.08 24.04 -48.25
CA THR A 14 6.17 25.15 -48.61
C THR A 14 5.64 25.79 -47.30
N PRO A 15 5.54 27.14 -47.22
CA PRO A 15 5.00 27.78 -46.02
C PRO A 15 3.47 27.62 -45.97
N GLY A 16 3.00 26.75 -45.10
CA GLY A 16 1.59 26.56 -44.82
C GLY A 16 1.02 27.66 -43.92
N LYS A 17 -0.17 28.16 -44.28
CA LYS A 17 -0.98 29.11 -43.54
C LYS A 17 -1.18 28.66 -42.08
N LYS A 18 -1.04 29.59 -41.11
CA LYS A 18 -1.51 29.44 -39.72
C LYS A 18 -3.00 29.05 -39.69
N PRO A 19 -3.39 28.01 -38.97
CA PRO A 19 -4.78 27.82 -38.62
C PRO A 19 -5.20 28.88 -37.59
N GLN A 20 -6.33 29.51 -37.82
CA GLN A 20 -7.01 30.35 -36.84
C GLN A 20 -7.40 29.48 -35.63
N GLY A 21 -7.13 29.99 -34.43
CA GLY A 21 -7.49 29.37 -33.18
C GLY A 21 -9.01 29.15 -33.08
N THR A 22 -9.38 27.89 -33.00
CA THR A 22 -10.62 27.52 -32.34
C THR A 22 -10.29 27.33 -30.88
N ASP A 23 -10.82 28.20 -30.07
CA ASP A 23 -10.82 28.15 -28.61
C ASP A 23 -11.62 26.90 -28.17
N ASN A 24 -10.95 25.75 -28.17
CA ASN A 24 -11.40 24.56 -27.51
C ASN A 24 -10.62 24.47 -26.18
N THR A 25 -11.09 25.24 -25.21
CA THR A 25 -10.88 24.89 -23.81
C THR A 25 -11.64 23.59 -23.56
N ALA A 26 -11.03 22.45 -23.98
CA ALA A 26 -11.36 21.18 -23.34
C ALA A 26 -11.05 21.38 -21.86
N ALA A 27 -12.11 21.41 -21.06
CA ALA A 27 -11.99 21.37 -19.61
C ALA A 27 -11.07 20.19 -19.28
N ASP A 28 -9.94 20.51 -18.64
CA ASP A 28 -9.10 19.55 -17.92
C ASP A 28 -10.05 18.63 -17.17
N PRO A 29 -9.94 17.28 -17.27
CA PRO A 29 -10.77 16.40 -16.47
C PRO A 29 -10.50 16.82 -15.02
N ALA A 30 -11.46 17.50 -14.42
CA ALA A 30 -11.39 18.05 -13.08
C ALA A 30 -10.85 16.94 -12.19
N VAL A 31 -9.65 17.14 -11.64
CA VAL A 31 -9.20 16.45 -10.43
C VAL A 31 -10.39 16.61 -9.49
N GLN A 32 -11.13 15.53 -9.26
CA GLN A 32 -12.26 15.58 -8.36
C GLN A 32 -11.67 15.97 -7.00
N ALA A 33 -12.01 17.19 -6.55
CA ALA A 33 -11.60 17.62 -5.23
C ALA A 33 -12.06 16.59 -4.22
N GLU A 34 -11.23 16.31 -3.23
CA GLU A 34 -11.67 15.49 -2.09
C GLU A 34 -13.03 16.01 -1.63
N PRO A 35 -14.02 15.14 -1.40
CA PRO A 35 -15.34 15.60 -0.97
C PRO A 35 -15.19 16.42 0.29
N GLU A 36 -15.66 17.67 0.29
CA GLU A 36 -15.58 18.61 1.42
C GLU A 36 -16.33 18.11 2.69
N THR A 37 -16.92 16.93 2.62
CA THR A 37 -17.70 16.30 3.68
C THR A 37 -17.20 14.90 4.00
N PHE A 38 -15.92 14.72 4.29
CA PHE A 38 -15.57 13.63 5.17
C PHE A 38 -16.06 14.01 6.57
N THR A 39 -17.09 13.33 7.05
CA THR A 39 -17.52 13.47 8.44
C THR A 39 -16.33 13.11 9.35
N SER A 40 -16.29 13.66 10.56
CA SER A 40 -15.26 13.31 11.56
C SER A 40 -15.09 11.80 11.71
N ASP A 41 -16.14 11.04 11.48
CA ASP A 41 -16.18 9.57 11.55
C ASP A 41 -15.34 8.88 10.45
N TYR A 42 -15.10 9.54 9.31
CA TYR A 42 -14.24 8.99 8.25
C TYR A 42 -12.78 8.87 8.71
N TRP A 43 -12.28 9.90 9.42
CA TRP A 43 -10.90 9.94 9.90
C TRP A 43 -10.70 9.19 11.23
N VAL A 44 -11.75 9.03 12.05
CA VAL A 44 -11.69 8.31 13.33
C VAL A 44 -11.33 6.84 13.16
N ASN A 45 -11.54 6.27 11.97
CA ASN A 45 -11.23 4.87 11.66
C ASN A 45 -9.89 4.65 10.96
N ASN A 46 -9.00 5.66 10.92
CA ASN A 46 -7.64 5.52 10.39
C ASN A 46 -6.63 5.65 11.52
N ALA A 47 -5.73 4.68 11.63
CA ALA A 47 -4.66 4.74 12.61
C ALA A 47 -3.66 5.85 12.25
N GLU A 48 -3.38 6.76 13.16
CA GLU A 48 -2.27 7.72 13.03
C GLU A 48 -0.95 7.07 13.50
N ILE A 49 -0.56 5.95 12.87
CA ILE A 49 0.69 5.29 13.16
C ILE A 49 1.82 6.09 12.49
N THR A 50 2.68 6.73 13.28
CA THR A 50 3.81 7.51 12.77
C THR A 50 5.13 6.72 12.73
N SER A 51 5.18 5.61 13.45
CA SER A 51 6.30 4.65 13.42
C SER A 51 5.80 3.25 13.79
N ALA A 52 6.48 2.23 13.32
CA ALA A 52 6.29 0.85 13.75
C ALA A 52 7.66 0.25 14.06
N GLY A 53 7.87 -0.21 15.29
CA GLY A 53 9.20 -0.45 15.79
C GLY A 53 10.05 0.83 15.69
N ASP A 54 11.24 0.71 15.11
CA ASP A 54 12.17 1.83 14.94
C ASP A 54 12.06 2.52 13.57
N VAL A 55 11.04 2.19 12.78
CA VAL A 55 10.93 2.63 11.38
C VAL A 55 9.79 3.65 11.21
N PRO A 56 10.03 4.78 10.50
CA PRO A 56 9.00 5.78 10.27
C PRO A 56 7.91 5.29 9.31
N VAL A 57 6.66 5.67 9.58
CA VAL A 57 5.53 5.53 8.66
C VAL A 57 5.30 6.86 7.94
N ILE A 58 5.40 6.83 6.63
CA ILE A 58 5.27 7.99 5.75
C ILE A 58 3.89 7.93 5.09
N HIS A 59 2.99 8.85 5.46
CA HIS A 59 1.67 8.95 4.85
C HIS A 59 1.79 9.64 3.49
N SER A 60 1.54 8.90 2.41
CA SER A 60 1.60 9.39 1.03
C SER A 60 0.52 8.68 0.22
N TYR A 61 -0.68 9.21 0.29
CA TYR A 61 -1.86 8.55 -0.25
C TYR A 61 -1.98 8.66 -1.76
N VAL A 62 -2.53 7.60 -2.36
CA VAL A 62 -3.02 7.62 -3.73
C VAL A 62 -4.02 8.77 -3.87
N PRO A 63 -3.86 9.64 -4.90
CA PRO A 63 -4.72 10.80 -5.08
C PRO A 63 -6.20 10.40 -5.22
N TRP A 64 -7.07 11.23 -4.65
CA TRP A 64 -8.51 11.08 -4.83
C TRP A 64 -8.87 11.13 -6.32
N GLY A 65 -9.79 10.26 -6.75
CA GLY A 65 -10.19 10.13 -8.15
C GLY A 65 -9.26 9.24 -8.99
N SER A 66 -8.15 8.74 -8.44
CA SER A 66 -7.36 7.69 -9.08
C SER A 66 -8.19 6.40 -9.19
N PRO A 67 -8.10 5.65 -10.30
CA PRO A 67 -8.75 4.34 -10.42
C PRO A 67 -8.24 3.33 -9.38
N ARG A 68 -7.08 3.58 -8.77
CA ARG A 68 -6.50 2.78 -7.69
C ARG A 68 -7.10 3.07 -6.32
N ARG A 69 -7.79 4.20 -6.16
CA ARG A 69 -8.44 4.60 -4.91
C ARG A 69 -9.97 4.64 -5.09
N PRO A 70 -10.69 3.54 -4.81
CA PRO A 70 -12.15 3.48 -4.93
C PRO A 70 -12.87 4.48 -4.04
N GLY A 71 -12.26 4.90 -2.93
CA GLY A 71 -12.85 5.82 -1.96
C GLY A 71 -14.05 5.23 -1.24
N GLU A 72 -14.18 3.91 -1.23
CA GLU A 72 -15.27 3.19 -0.58
C GLU A 72 -14.84 2.76 0.82
N VAL A 73 -15.56 3.22 1.83
CA VAL A 73 -15.31 2.88 3.23
C VAL A 73 -15.89 1.51 3.58
N ARG A 74 -15.16 0.75 4.38
CA ARG A 74 -15.52 -0.61 4.76
C ARG A 74 -15.13 -0.94 6.20
N GLU A 75 -15.63 -2.04 6.72
CA GLU A 75 -15.18 -2.64 7.98
C GLU A 75 -13.82 -3.33 7.79
N ILE A 76 -12.91 -3.16 8.75
CA ILE A 76 -11.62 -3.85 8.77
C ILE A 76 -11.78 -5.14 9.55
N ARG A 77 -11.46 -6.28 8.92
CA ARG A 77 -11.60 -7.62 9.50
C ARG A 77 -10.31 -8.45 9.46
N TYR A 78 -9.37 -8.07 8.58
CA TYR A 78 -8.14 -8.82 8.36
C TYR A 78 -6.97 -7.88 8.14
N LEU A 79 -5.76 -8.36 8.47
CA LEU A 79 -4.54 -7.83 7.87
C LEU A 79 -4.05 -8.85 6.84
N THR A 80 -3.89 -8.42 5.59
CA THR A 80 -3.50 -9.30 4.48
C THR A 80 -2.05 -9.05 4.12
N ILE A 81 -1.21 -10.06 4.27
CA ILE A 81 0.23 -9.99 4.02
C ILE A 81 0.55 -10.45 2.60
N HIS A 82 1.34 -9.62 1.93
CA HIS A 82 1.82 -9.84 0.57
C HIS A 82 3.34 -9.69 0.48
N GLU A 83 3.92 -10.10 -0.62
CA GLU A 83 5.23 -9.66 -1.10
C GLU A 83 5.07 -9.01 -2.47
N THR A 84 5.80 -7.92 -2.69
CA THR A 84 5.77 -7.15 -3.94
C THR A 84 6.18 -7.97 -5.17
N ASP A 85 6.83 -9.10 -4.96
CA ASP A 85 7.47 -9.96 -5.98
C ASP A 85 8.40 -9.19 -6.95
N ASN A 86 8.75 -7.97 -6.58
CA ASN A 86 9.64 -7.09 -7.35
C ASN A 86 11.06 -7.15 -6.80
N ARG A 87 11.93 -7.92 -7.48
CA ARG A 87 13.33 -8.12 -7.08
C ARG A 87 14.30 -7.07 -7.65
N GLY A 88 13.81 -6.05 -8.34
CA GLY A 88 14.66 -4.95 -8.83
C GLY A 88 15.45 -4.29 -7.69
N ALA A 89 16.74 -3.98 -7.90
CA ALA A 89 17.59 -3.41 -6.83
C ALA A 89 17.10 -2.06 -6.27
N GLY A 90 16.23 -1.34 -6.99
CA GLY A 90 15.63 -0.08 -6.53
C GLY A 90 14.15 -0.20 -6.15
N ALA A 91 13.62 -1.42 -6.02
CA ALA A 91 12.21 -1.66 -5.71
C ALA A 91 11.94 -1.54 -4.20
N THR A 92 12.22 -0.36 -3.64
CA THR A 92 11.99 0.03 -2.24
C THR A 92 10.53 0.38 -1.97
N ALA A 93 10.17 0.59 -0.71
CA ALA A 93 8.84 1.06 -0.34
C ALA A 93 8.51 2.41 -0.97
N GLU A 94 9.49 3.33 -1.02
CA GLU A 94 9.37 4.62 -1.71
C GLU A 94 9.07 4.44 -3.21
N ALA A 95 9.82 3.57 -3.89
CA ALA A 95 9.62 3.33 -5.32
C ALA A 95 8.23 2.76 -5.62
N HIS A 96 7.70 1.89 -4.78
CA HIS A 96 6.34 1.38 -4.89
C HIS A 96 5.30 2.45 -4.59
N ASN A 97 5.55 3.34 -3.60
CA ASN A 97 4.66 4.48 -3.35
C ASN A 97 4.62 5.43 -4.56
N VAL A 98 5.77 5.79 -5.13
CA VAL A 98 5.83 6.61 -6.36
C VAL A 98 5.05 5.96 -7.50
N TRP A 99 5.14 4.64 -7.64
CA TRP A 99 4.39 3.92 -8.68
C TRP A 99 2.88 3.90 -8.42
N ILE A 100 2.44 3.61 -7.18
CA ILE A 100 1.01 3.49 -6.85
C ILE A 100 0.30 4.85 -6.84
N THR A 101 1.01 5.93 -6.49
CA THR A 101 0.47 7.30 -6.49
C THR A 101 0.55 7.96 -7.87
N GLY A 102 1.30 7.37 -8.81
CA GLY A 102 1.45 7.88 -10.17
C GLY A 102 0.19 7.74 -11.03
N ASP A 103 0.17 8.48 -12.13
CA ASP A 103 -0.93 8.45 -13.11
C ASP A 103 -0.78 7.23 -14.04
N VAL A 104 -1.46 6.15 -13.70
CA VAL A 104 -1.47 4.90 -14.46
C VAL A 104 -2.88 4.32 -14.55
N MET A 105 -3.17 3.67 -15.67
CA MET A 105 -4.46 3.02 -15.95
C MET A 105 -4.61 1.63 -15.31
N ASP A 106 -4.02 1.42 -14.15
CA ASP A 106 -4.10 0.19 -13.37
C ASP A 106 -4.95 0.44 -12.12
N ILE A 107 -5.71 -0.54 -11.67
CA ILE A 107 -6.55 -0.46 -10.47
C ILE A 107 -5.89 -1.07 -9.23
N THR A 108 -4.78 -1.83 -9.39
CA THR A 108 -4.09 -2.51 -8.29
C THR A 108 -3.67 -1.51 -7.22
N SER A 109 -4.06 -1.78 -5.98
CA SER A 109 -3.77 -0.92 -4.84
C SER A 109 -3.69 -1.70 -3.53
N TRP A 110 -2.98 -1.14 -2.57
CA TRP A 110 -2.76 -1.69 -1.23
C TRP A 110 -2.51 -0.58 -0.22
N HIS A 111 -2.61 -0.88 1.07
CA HIS A 111 -2.55 0.14 2.12
C HIS A 111 -1.11 0.49 2.52
N TYR A 112 -0.25 -0.51 2.76
CA TYR A 112 1.11 -0.28 3.22
C TYR A 112 2.15 -0.98 2.36
N THR A 113 3.27 -0.31 2.14
CA THR A 113 4.48 -0.94 1.60
C THR A 113 5.61 -0.81 2.62
N VAL A 114 6.27 -1.91 2.92
CA VAL A 114 7.31 -2.01 3.96
C VAL A 114 8.62 -2.47 3.34
N ASP A 115 9.70 -1.72 3.61
CA ASP A 115 11.07 -2.17 3.35
C ASP A 115 11.91 -2.20 4.64
N ASP A 116 13.21 -2.37 4.53
CA ASP A 116 14.12 -2.52 5.66
C ASP A 116 14.38 -1.21 6.43
N HIS A 117 13.88 -0.06 5.95
CA HIS A 117 14.17 1.24 6.56
C HIS A 117 12.99 2.24 6.52
N SER A 118 11.90 1.91 5.83
CA SER A 118 10.73 2.79 5.71
C SER A 118 9.42 2.02 5.51
N ILE A 119 8.33 2.67 5.89
CA ILE A 119 6.97 2.20 5.66
C ILE A 119 6.21 3.33 4.96
N TYR A 120 5.59 3.02 3.83
CA TYR A 120 4.72 3.96 3.12
C TYR A 120 3.26 3.55 3.28
N HIS A 121 2.44 4.48 3.77
CA HIS A 121 0.99 4.33 3.89
C HIS A 121 0.32 4.95 2.65
N ASN A 122 -0.21 4.10 1.77
CA ASN A 122 -0.63 4.45 0.41
C ASN A 122 -2.13 4.73 0.28
N LEU A 123 -2.96 4.13 1.14
CA LEU A 123 -4.41 4.32 1.19
C LEU A 123 -4.87 4.40 2.64
N PRO A 124 -5.91 5.19 2.96
CA PRO A 124 -6.55 5.16 4.27
C PRO A 124 -6.99 3.74 4.65
N ASP A 125 -6.76 3.35 5.89
CA ASP A 125 -6.97 1.98 6.37
C ASP A 125 -8.40 1.46 6.17
N ASN A 126 -9.38 2.33 6.28
CA ASN A 126 -10.80 2.00 6.16
C ASN A 126 -11.33 2.05 4.72
N GLU A 127 -10.51 2.36 3.73
CA GLU A 127 -10.89 2.29 2.30
C GLU A 127 -10.67 0.89 1.73
N VAL A 128 -11.45 0.55 0.70
CA VAL A 128 -11.25 -0.66 -0.12
C VAL A 128 -9.99 -0.53 -0.93
N ALA A 129 -9.23 -1.64 -1.05
CA ALA A 129 -8.07 -1.74 -1.93
C ALA A 129 -8.16 -2.98 -2.82
N TRP A 130 -7.49 -2.95 -3.98
CA TRP A 130 -7.50 -4.04 -4.96
C TRP A 130 -6.18 -4.83 -4.90
N ASN A 131 -6.00 -5.66 -3.86
CA ASN A 131 -4.76 -6.41 -3.61
C ASN A 131 -4.93 -7.95 -3.56
N ALA A 132 -6.10 -8.45 -3.14
CA ALA A 132 -6.29 -9.86 -2.84
C ALA A 132 -6.78 -10.70 -4.04
N GLY A 133 -7.10 -10.07 -5.19
CA GLY A 133 -7.52 -10.76 -6.41
C GLY A 133 -8.89 -11.44 -6.35
N ASP A 134 -9.60 -11.33 -5.25
CA ASP A 134 -10.89 -11.95 -4.95
C ASP A 134 -12.11 -11.12 -5.40
N ASN A 135 -11.88 -10.11 -6.25
CA ASN A 135 -12.91 -9.17 -6.71
C ASN A 135 -13.57 -8.42 -5.53
N ARG A 136 -14.82 -8.73 -5.24
CA ARG A 136 -15.62 -8.16 -4.15
C ARG A 136 -16.32 -9.27 -3.37
N GLU A 137 -15.60 -10.35 -3.15
CA GLU A 137 -16.10 -11.44 -2.32
C GLU A 137 -16.45 -10.92 -0.93
N ARG A 138 -17.62 -11.32 -0.40
CA ARG A 138 -18.16 -10.79 0.85
C ARG A 138 -17.19 -10.90 2.04
N ASP A 139 -16.45 -12.00 2.10
CA ASP A 139 -15.48 -12.28 3.16
C ASP A 139 -14.03 -12.22 2.60
N GLY A 140 -13.84 -11.46 1.52
CA GLY A 140 -12.59 -11.35 0.79
C GLY A 140 -11.63 -10.30 1.35
N GLY A 141 -10.37 -10.41 0.94
CA GLY A 141 -9.30 -9.50 1.36
C GLY A 141 -9.42 -8.10 0.79
N ASN A 142 -9.93 -7.93 -0.44
CA ASN A 142 -10.09 -6.62 -1.05
C ASN A 142 -11.00 -5.69 -0.25
N ILE A 143 -12.16 -6.22 0.21
CA ILE A 143 -13.17 -5.41 0.88
C ILE A 143 -13.17 -5.53 2.41
N ASN A 144 -12.30 -6.34 3.00
CA ASN A 144 -12.22 -6.46 4.47
C ASN A 144 -10.80 -6.39 5.01
N GLY A 145 -9.77 -6.44 4.14
CA GLY A 145 -8.38 -6.53 4.57
C GLY A 145 -7.61 -5.22 4.43
N ILE A 146 -6.74 -4.90 5.38
CA ILE A 146 -5.64 -3.95 5.17
C ILE A 146 -4.52 -4.73 4.48
N GLY A 147 -4.20 -4.39 3.22
CA GLY A 147 -3.12 -5.03 2.47
C GLY A 147 -1.76 -4.44 2.82
N VAL A 148 -0.80 -5.29 3.22
CA VAL A 148 0.58 -4.93 3.54
C VAL A 148 1.53 -5.66 2.60
N GLU A 149 2.26 -4.91 1.79
CA GLU A 149 3.22 -5.39 0.80
C GLU A 149 4.66 -5.32 1.34
N MET A 150 5.31 -6.46 1.50
CA MET A 150 6.71 -6.57 1.88
C MET A 150 7.62 -6.46 0.66
N CYS A 151 8.62 -5.58 0.71
CA CYS A 151 9.63 -5.48 -0.33
C CYS A 151 10.59 -6.70 -0.31
N VAL A 152 10.94 -7.17 -1.51
CA VAL A 152 11.85 -8.31 -1.73
C VAL A 152 13.01 -7.95 -2.68
N ASN A 153 13.33 -6.67 -2.78
CA ASN A 153 14.32 -6.11 -3.70
C ASN A 153 15.74 -6.62 -3.40
N LEU A 154 16.53 -6.80 -4.45
CA LEU A 154 17.95 -7.11 -4.32
C LEU A 154 18.70 -5.99 -3.61
N GLY A 155 19.46 -6.36 -2.58
CA GLY A 155 20.25 -5.44 -1.76
C GLY A 155 19.53 -4.91 -0.52
N GLY A 156 18.22 -5.14 -0.37
CA GLY A 156 17.49 -4.91 0.87
C GLY A 156 17.70 -6.05 1.89
N ASP A 157 17.56 -5.72 3.17
CA ASP A 157 17.60 -6.69 4.27
C ASP A 157 16.19 -7.27 4.51
N TYR A 158 15.91 -8.44 3.93
CA TYR A 158 14.60 -9.07 4.07
C TYR A 158 14.26 -9.46 5.52
N GLU A 159 15.24 -9.82 6.34
CA GLU A 159 14.98 -10.11 7.75
C GLU A 159 14.50 -8.84 8.47
N GLN A 160 15.08 -7.69 8.16
CA GLN A 160 14.60 -6.42 8.70
C GLN A 160 13.21 -6.06 8.17
N VAL A 161 12.90 -6.36 6.90
CA VAL A 161 11.53 -6.19 6.35
C VAL A 161 10.52 -7.00 7.14
N LEU A 162 10.85 -8.25 7.52
CA LEU A 162 9.96 -9.08 8.35
C LEU A 162 9.75 -8.46 9.74
N VAL A 163 10.81 -7.97 10.38
CA VAL A 163 10.72 -7.29 11.68
C VAL A 163 9.83 -6.06 11.59
N ASN A 164 10.06 -5.19 10.61
CA ASN A 164 9.29 -3.96 10.42
C ASN A 164 7.80 -4.27 10.11
N THR A 165 7.57 -5.29 9.30
CA THR A 165 6.21 -5.71 8.94
C THR A 165 5.47 -6.32 10.13
N ALA A 166 6.16 -7.11 10.96
CA ALA A 166 5.58 -7.67 12.17
C ALA A 166 5.17 -6.56 13.15
N ALA A 167 6.05 -5.59 13.38
CA ALA A 167 5.78 -4.44 14.24
C ALA A 167 4.58 -3.61 13.74
N LEU A 168 4.54 -3.26 12.43
CA LEU A 168 3.40 -2.56 11.83
C LEU A 168 2.10 -3.36 11.98
N THR A 169 2.15 -4.66 11.68
CA THR A 169 0.98 -5.54 11.76
C THR A 169 0.45 -5.59 13.19
N ALA A 170 1.33 -5.70 14.18
CA ALA A 170 0.96 -5.73 15.61
C ALA A 170 0.27 -4.43 16.07
N GLU A 171 0.78 -3.26 15.65
CA GLU A 171 0.16 -1.96 15.93
C GLU A 171 -1.24 -1.86 15.30
N LEU A 172 -1.37 -2.25 14.04
CA LEU A 172 -2.66 -2.24 13.34
C LEU A 172 -3.68 -3.19 13.98
N LEU A 173 -3.25 -4.39 14.39
CA LEU A 173 -4.13 -5.33 15.12
C LEU A 173 -4.66 -4.70 16.40
N TYR A 174 -3.79 -4.06 17.19
CA TYR A 174 -4.18 -3.40 18.43
C TYR A 174 -5.16 -2.26 18.19
N VAL A 175 -4.87 -1.37 17.24
CA VAL A 175 -5.70 -0.19 16.96
C VAL A 175 -7.09 -0.55 16.45
N TYR A 176 -7.21 -1.65 15.68
CA TYR A 176 -8.49 -2.09 15.11
C TYR A 176 -9.20 -3.18 15.91
N ASP A 177 -8.77 -3.44 17.15
CA ASP A 177 -9.35 -4.47 18.03
C ASP A 177 -9.39 -5.86 17.36
N LEU A 178 -8.33 -6.16 16.58
CA LEU A 178 -8.09 -7.43 15.93
C LEU A 178 -7.06 -8.25 16.73
N THR A 179 -6.92 -9.52 16.37
CA THR A 179 -5.98 -10.45 16.99
C THR A 179 -5.00 -11.03 15.97
N PRO A 180 -3.88 -11.64 16.39
CA PRO A 180 -2.98 -12.33 15.48
C PRO A 180 -3.65 -13.44 14.64
N ASP A 181 -4.80 -13.94 15.06
CA ASP A 181 -5.59 -14.91 14.30
C ASP A 181 -6.31 -14.28 13.10
N ASP A 182 -6.40 -12.95 13.04
CA ASP A 182 -6.99 -12.20 11.92
C ASP A 182 -5.96 -11.84 10.84
N VAL A 183 -4.70 -12.27 11.00
CA VAL A 183 -3.67 -12.13 9.97
C VAL A 183 -3.86 -13.21 8.90
N ARG A 184 -4.02 -12.77 7.66
CA ARG A 184 -4.18 -13.61 6.48
C ARG A 184 -2.99 -13.42 5.52
N MET A 185 -2.68 -14.48 4.78
CA MET A 185 -1.79 -14.39 3.62
C MET A 185 -2.63 -14.16 2.37
N HIS A 186 -2.08 -13.55 1.34
CA HIS A 186 -2.79 -13.44 0.05
C HIS A 186 -3.27 -14.82 -0.45
N ALA A 187 -2.47 -15.86 -0.21
CA ALA A 187 -2.82 -17.25 -0.53
C ALA A 187 -4.11 -17.76 0.12
N ASP A 188 -4.60 -17.11 1.18
CA ASP A 188 -5.85 -17.49 1.84
C ASP A 188 -7.10 -17.05 1.06
N PHE A 189 -6.94 -16.13 0.10
CA PHE A 189 -8.04 -15.56 -0.69
C PHE A 189 -8.08 -16.06 -2.13
N MET A 190 -6.95 -16.52 -2.68
CA MET A 190 -6.90 -17.03 -4.05
C MET A 190 -5.75 -18.03 -4.23
N ASP A 191 -5.81 -18.82 -5.30
CA ASP A 191 -4.77 -19.80 -5.67
C ASP A 191 -3.52 -19.06 -6.21
N LYS A 192 -2.77 -18.41 -5.31
CA LYS A 192 -1.52 -17.70 -5.58
C LYS A 192 -0.54 -17.93 -4.44
N VAL A 193 0.71 -18.27 -4.76
CA VAL A 193 1.77 -18.36 -3.76
C VAL A 193 2.26 -16.96 -3.42
N CYS A 194 1.61 -16.31 -2.45
CA CYS A 194 1.96 -14.98 -1.96
C CYS A 194 1.58 -14.87 -0.47
N PRO A 195 2.48 -14.43 0.41
CA PRO A 195 3.87 -13.98 0.17
C PRO A 195 4.80 -15.14 -0.24
N HIS A 196 5.51 -14.95 -1.35
CA HIS A 196 6.21 -16.05 -2.03
C HIS A 196 7.35 -16.64 -1.19
N ARG A 197 8.24 -15.80 -0.64
CA ARG A 197 9.38 -16.26 0.16
C ARG A 197 8.95 -16.93 1.44
N LEU A 198 8.03 -16.31 2.19
CA LEU A 198 7.53 -16.89 3.44
C LEU A 198 6.94 -18.29 3.23
N ILE A 199 6.14 -18.46 2.16
CA ILE A 199 5.50 -19.76 1.88
C ILE A 199 6.53 -20.78 1.41
N THR A 200 7.38 -20.43 0.45
CA THR A 200 8.34 -21.39 -0.14
C THR A 200 9.48 -21.73 0.81
N GLU A 201 9.85 -20.84 1.71
CA GLU A 201 10.84 -21.07 2.76
C GLU A 201 10.24 -21.74 4.02
N GLY A 202 8.91 -21.94 4.07
CA GLY A 202 8.20 -22.54 5.20
C GLY A 202 8.20 -21.67 6.47
N ARG A 203 8.24 -20.34 6.32
CA ARG A 203 8.42 -19.37 7.41
C ARG A 203 7.15 -18.66 7.86
N VAL A 204 5.98 -19.05 7.35
CA VAL A 204 4.71 -18.38 7.67
C VAL A 204 4.41 -18.41 9.17
N ASP A 205 4.62 -19.56 9.82
CA ASP A 205 4.36 -19.72 11.26
C ASP A 205 5.35 -18.88 12.08
N ASP A 206 6.65 -18.92 11.74
CA ASP A 206 7.68 -18.10 12.39
C ASP A 206 7.35 -16.61 12.32
N PHE A 207 6.87 -16.15 11.14
CA PHE A 207 6.48 -14.75 10.95
C PHE A 207 5.21 -14.39 11.75
N LYS A 208 4.21 -15.27 11.82
CA LYS A 208 3.04 -15.08 12.67
C LYS A 208 3.41 -15.05 14.16
N ASP A 209 4.41 -15.81 14.58
CA ASP A 209 4.91 -15.78 15.95
C ASP A 209 5.65 -14.46 16.27
N MET A 210 6.36 -13.85 15.30
CA MET A 210 6.89 -12.50 15.46
C MET A 210 5.78 -11.49 15.72
N ILE A 211 4.75 -11.49 14.88
CA ILE A 211 3.59 -10.59 15.01
C ILE A 211 2.92 -10.79 16.39
N ARG A 212 2.70 -12.04 16.81
CA ARG A 212 2.07 -12.36 18.11
C ARG A 212 2.88 -11.81 19.28
N LYS A 213 4.21 -11.96 19.22
CA LYS A 213 5.11 -11.46 20.27
C LYS A 213 5.04 -9.94 20.39
N ASP A 214 5.08 -9.23 19.25
CA ASP A 214 5.02 -7.77 19.23
C ASP A 214 3.65 -7.27 19.69
N TYR A 215 2.56 -7.91 19.24
CA TYR A 215 1.20 -7.61 19.70
C TYR A 215 1.02 -7.78 21.21
N GLU A 216 1.50 -8.89 21.77
CA GLU A 216 1.45 -9.13 23.22
C GLU A 216 2.26 -8.09 24.00
N GLN A 217 3.35 -7.60 23.43
CA GLN A 217 4.13 -6.52 24.03
C GLN A 217 3.34 -5.21 24.05
N ILE A 218 2.74 -4.82 22.93
CA ILE A 218 1.92 -3.59 22.80
C ILE A 218 0.76 -3.64 23.79
N VAL A 219 0.03 -4.76 23.87
CA VAL A 219 -1.08 -4.92 24.79
C VAL A 219 -0.63 -4.73 26.24
N ARG A 220 0.52 -5.29 26.63
CA ARG A 220 1.05 -5.11 28.00
C ARG A 220 1.38 -3.64 28.28
N GLU A 221 2.12 -3.00 27.39
CA GLU A 221 2.57 -1.61 27.55
C GLU A 221 1.39 -0.64 27.65
N ARG A 222 0.39 -0.77 26.79
CA ARG A 222 -0.82 0.07 26.80
C ARG A 222 -1.67 -0.16 28.06
N THR A 223 -1.81 -1.40 28.51
CA THR A 223 -2.54 -1.72 29.75
C THR A 223 -1.85 -1.13 30.99
N GLU A 224 -0.52 -1.14 31.03
CA GLU A 224 0.25 -0.55 32.12
C GLU A 224 0.15 1.00 32.14
N GLU A 225 0.12 1.64 30.96
CA GLU A 225 -0.08 3.09 30.83
C GLU A 225 -1.46 3.53 31.32
N GLU A 226 -2.52 2.81 30.95
CA GLU A 226 -3.89 3.07 31.38
C GLU A 226 -4.02 2.93 32.91
N GLY A 227 -3.48 1.87 33.50
CA GLY A 227 -3.52 1.66 34.96
C GLY A 227 -2.74 2.72 35.75
N GLN A 228 -1.71 3.36 35.18
CA GLN A 228 -0.97 4.46 35.80
C GLN A 228 -1.71 5.78 35.73
N ASN A 229 -2.55 6.02 34.71
CA ASN A 229 -3.34 7.24 34.56
C ASN A 229 -4.54 7.25 35.54
N ASP A 230 -5.22 6.14 35.68
CA ASP A 230 -6.35 6.01 36.64
C ASP A 230 -5.90 6.20 38.10
N GLY A 231 -4.67 5.84 38.43
CA GLY A 231 -4.10 6.04 39.76
C GLY A 231 -3.69 7.48 40.10
N LYS A 232 -3.68 8.42 39.13
CA LYS A 232 -3.32 9.82 39.34
C LYS A 232 -4.50 10.78 39.48
N GLU A 233 -5.71 10.32 39.14
CA GLU A 233 -6.95 11.11 39.26
C GLU A 233 -7.74 10.81 40.54
N GLY A 234 -7.27 9.95 41.41
CA GLY A 234 -7.84 9.61 42.73
C GLY A 234 -7.07 10.27 43.87
#